data_4cd47205df3d02b834d399acd0e5de46
#
_entry.id   4cd47205df3d02b834d399acd0e5de46
#
_cell.length_a   1.000
_cell.length_b   1.000
_cell.length_c   1.000
_cell.angle_alpha   90.00
_cell.angle_beta   90.00
_cell.angle_gamma   90.00
#
_symmetry.space_group_name_H-M   'P 1'
#
loop_
_entity.id
_entity.type
_entity.pdbx_description
1 polymer ?
#
loop_
_entity_poly.entity_id
_entity_poly.type
_entity_poly.pdbx_seq_one_letter_code
_entity_poly.pdbx_strand_id
1 'polypeptide(L)'
;MTKHVYKTIIFGAGQIGQMTARLLGDSYQIMCFADNDPRKHGQFIGNIPICSPSKAAALLPDLIILGVLDEERRGSMMQQMEHLGYHGSFCDPSALRMFDARVAVMRLLAEQMHQQNIPGDVAELGVFQGDFSCLISTAFPDRKIH
;
A
#
# COMPACT_ATOMS: atom_id res chain seq x y z
N MET A 1 -13.83 20.70 -2.36
CA MET A 1 -13.96 19.29 -2.83
C MET A 1 -13.80 18.37 -1.64
N THR A 2 -14.81 17.60 -1.31
CA THR A 2 -14.71 16.58 -0.25
C THR A 2 -13.80 15.46 -0.75
N LYS A 3 -12.67 15.24 -0.08
CA LYS A 3 -11.75 14.16 -0.38
C LYS A 3 -12.48 12.83 -0.13
N HIS A 4 -12.59 11.99 -1.16
CA HIS A 4 -13.17 10.66 -0.98
C HIS A 4 -12.24 9.80 -0.11
N VAL A 5 -12.79 9.18 0.93
CA VAL A 5 -12.06 8.29 1.82
C VAL A 5 -12.55 6.86 1.57
N TYR A 6 -11.64 5.99 1.15
CA TYR A 6 -11.94 4.59 0.86
C TYR A 6 -11.98 3.76 2.15
N LYS A 7 -13.10 3.10 2.42
CA LYS A 7 -13.20 2.06 3.45
C LYS A 7 -12.36 0.86 3.01
N THR A 8 -11.27 0.63 3.71
CA THR A 8 -10.24 -0.30 3.26
C THR A 8 -10.04 -1.42 4.27
N ILE A 9 -9.88 -2.63 3.76
CA ILE A 9 -9.42 -3.79 4.53
C ILE A 9 -8.06 -4.21 4.01
N ILE A 10 -7.17 -4.58 4.92
CA ILE A 10 -5.90 -5.21 4.57
C ILE A 10 -6.02 -6.69 4.87
N PHE A 11 -6.00 -7.53 3.83
CA PHE A 11 -6.05 -8.97 4.01
C PHE A 11 -4.64 -9.54 4.17
N GLY A 12 -4.34 -10.03 5.35
CA GLY A 12 -3.03 -10.45 5.84
C GLY A 12 -2.52 -9.52 6.93
N ALA A 13 -2.57 -9.97 8.19
CA ALA A 13 -2.06 -9.25 9.37
C ALA A 13 -0.58 -9.54 9.66
N GLY A 14 0.15 -10.01 8.65
CA GLY A 14 1.59 -10.26 8.70
C GLY A 14 2.40 -8.98 8.47
N GLN A 15 3.72 -9.16 8.32
CA GLN A 15 4.66 -8.06 8.17
C GLN A 15 4.32 -7.13 7.00
N ILE A 16 3.98 -7.69 5.84
CA ILE A 16 3.63 -6.91 4.64
C ILE A 16 2.36 -6.09 4.88
N GLY A 17 1.31 -6.70 5.44
CA GLY A 17 0.08 -5.98 5.75
C GLY A 17 0.29 -4.84 6.75
N GLN A 18 1.12 -5.05 7.77
CA GLN A 18 1.45 -4.01 8.74
C GLN A 18 2.25 -2.86 8.11
N MET A 19 3.21 -3.18 7.24
CA MET A 19 3.94 -2.14 6.49
C MET A 19 2.99 -1.36 5.58
N THR A 20 2.10 -2.04 4.86
CA THR A 20 1.07 -1.41 4.04
C THR A 20 0.25 -0.41 4.84
N ALA A 21 -0.24 -0.82 6.03
CA ALA A 21 -1.04 0.05 6.88
C ALA A 21 -0.31 1.34 7.29
N ARG A 22 0.99 1.26 7.53
CA ARG A 22 1.82 2.43 7.91
C ARG A 22 2.07 3.39 6.75
N LEU A 23 2.01 2.90 5.52
CA LEU A 23 2.32 3.67 4.31
C LEU A 23 1.07 4.25 3.64
N LEU A 24 -0.12 3.77 4.01
CA LEU A 24 -1.38 4.31 3.51
C LEU A 24 -1.62 5.72 4.07
N GLY A 25 -1.94 6.64 3.17
CA GLY A 25 -2.29 8.01 3.53
C GLY A 25 -3.77 8.18 3.93
N ASP A 26 -4.14 9.40 4.28
CA ASP A 26 -5.47 9.78 4.82
C ASP A 26 -6.66 9.52 3.87
N SER A 27 -6.40 9.10 2.63
CA SER A 27 -7.45 8.70 1.69
C SER A 27 -7.99 7.29 1.94
N TYR A 28 -7.38 6.55 2.87
CA TYR A 28 -7.74 5.17 3.17
C TYR A 28 -8.07 5.02 4.65
N GLN A 29 -9.33 4.71 4.93
CA GLN A 29 -9.76 4.36 6.29
C GLN A 29 -9.62 2.85 6.48
N ILE A 30 -8.59 2.40 7.19
CA ILE A 30 -8.39 0.97 7.47
C ILE A 30 -9.39 0.56 8.55
N MET A 31 -10.34 -0.30 8.16
CA MET A 31 -11.40 -0.78 9.06
C MET A 31 -10.93 -1.95 9.92
N CYS A 32 -10.20 -2.87 9.32
CA CYS A 32 -9.57 -4.01 10.01
C CYS A 32 -8.48 -4.64 9.16
N PHE A 33 -7.67 -5.49 9.81
CA PHE A 33 -6.92 -6.54 9.11
C PHE A 33 -7.80 -7.80 9.04
N ALA A 34 -7.91 -8.42 7.88
CA ALA A 34 -8.42 -9.77 7.74
C ALA A 34 -7.26 -10.76 7.82
N ASP A 35 -7.41 -11.88 8.53
CA ASP A 35 -6.38 -12.92 8.58
C ASP A 35 -7.04 -14.30 8.70
N ASN A 36 -6.45 -15.30 8.04
CA ASN A 36 -6.95 -16.67 8.09
C ASN A 36 -6.55 -17.41 9.39
N ASP A 37 -5.58 -16.87 10.14
CA ASP A 37 -5.17 -17.46 11.41
C ASP A 37 -6.14 -17.07 12.54
N PRO A 38 -6.98 -18.02 13.05
CA PRO A 38 -7.97 -17.70 14.05
C PRO A 38 -7.36 -17.25 15.39
N ARG A 39 -6.08 -17.57 15.64
CA ARG A 39 -5.37 -17.17 16.87
C ARG A 39 -5.13 -15.66 16.92
N LYS A 40 -5.14 -14.98 15.78
CA LYS A 40 -4.98 -13.52 15.69
C LYS A 40 -6.30 -12.77 15.85
N HIS A 41 -7.45 -13.43 15.65
CA HIS A 41 -8.74 -12.76 15.68
C HIS A 41 -9.02 -12.13 17.05
N GLY A 42 -9.52 -10.91 17.05
CA GLY A 42 -9.78 -10.14 18.26
C GLY A 42 -8.55 -9.41 18.83
N GLN A 43 -7.36 -9.65 18.27
CA GLN A 43 -6.17 -8.87 18.58
C GLN A 43 -6.17 -7.57 17.76
N PHE A 44 -5.23 -6.68 18.09
CA PHE A 44 -5.08 -5.37 17.46
C PHE A 44 -3.64 -5.17 16.98
N ILE A 45 -3.50 -4.45 15.87
CA ILE A 45 -2.24 -3.87 15.42
C ILE A 45 -2.38 -2.36 15.53
N GLY A 46 -1.74 -1.78 16.56
CA GLY A 46 -2.06 -0.41 16.99
C GLY A 46 -3.51 -0.32 17.46
N ASN A 47 -4.31 0.50 16.79
CA ASN A 47 -5.75 0.64 17.05
C ASN A 47 -6.65 -0.08 16.03
N ILE A 48 -6.07 -0.85 15.11
CA ILE A 48 -6.80 -1.55 14.04
C ILE A 48 -7.03 -3.00 14.45
N PRO A 49 -8.30 -3.47 14.51
CA PRO A 49 -8.60 -4.85 14.90
C PRO A 49 -8.23 -5.86 13.83
N ILE A 50 -7.94 -7.09 14.26
CA ILE A 50 -7.79 -8.25 13.36
C ILE A 50 -9.07 -9.10 13.45
N CYS A 51 -9.66 -9.41 12.30
CA CYS A 51 -10.88 -10.20 12.23
C CYS A 51 -10.78 -11.34 11.20
N SER A 52 -11.76 -12.24 11.21
CA SER A 52 -11.88 -13.27 10.18
C SER A 52 -12.23 -12.65 8.83
N PRO A 53 -11.87 -13.30 7.69
CA PRO A 53 -12.27 -12.83 6.36
C PRO A 53 -13.78 -12.65 6.20
N SER A 54 -14.60 -13.51 6.82
CA SER A 54 -16.06 -13.40 6.79
C SER A 54 -16.57 -12.14 7.49
N LYS A 55 -16.01 -11.78 8.64
CA LYS A 55 -16.34 -10.52 9.32
C LYS A 55 -15.87 -9.31 8.51
N ALA A 56 -14.69 -9.41 7.89
CA ALA A 56 -14.15 -8.36 7.05
C ALA A 56 -15.04 -8.09 5.83
N ALA A 57 -15.48 -9.13 5.12
CA ALA A 57 -16.39 -9.01 3.99
C ALA A 57 -17.73 -8.34 4.39
N ALA A 58 -18.26 -8.68 5.56
CA ALA A 58 -19.51 -8.10 6.08
C ALA A 58 -19.42 -6.58 6.37
N LEU A 59 -18.23 -6.01 6.46
CA LEU A 59 -18.03 -4.57 6.62
C LEU A 59 -18.25 -3.77 5.32
N LEU A 60 -18.45 -4.46 4.19
CA LEU A 60 -18.67 -3.86 2.88
C LEU A 60 -17.59 -2.81 2.53
N PRO A 61 -16.31 -3.23 2.44
CA PRO A 61 -15.23 -2.31 2.10
C PRO A 61 -15.31 -1.85 0.65
N ASP A 62 -14.82 -0.65 0.37
CA ASP A 62 -14.64 -0.15 -1.00
C ASP A 62 -13.42 -0.81 -1.67
N LEU A 63 -12.41 -1.17 -0.86
CA LEU A 63 -11.14 -1.71 -1.32
C LEU A 63 -10.60 -2.77 -0.37
N ILE A 64 -10.09 -3.87 -0.93
CA ILE A 64 -9.28 -4.84 -0.20
C ILE A 64 -7.85 -4.81 -0.72
N ILE A 65 -6.91 -4.53 0.17
CA ILE A 65 -5.47 -4.60 -0.13
C ILE A 65 -4.95 -5.96 0.33
N LEU A 66 -4.29 -6.68 -0.58
CA LEU A 66 -3.76 -8.01 -0.31
C LEU A 66 -2.38 -7.89 0.36
N GLY A 67 -2.29 -8.06 1.66
CA GLY A 67 -1.10 -7.86 2.49
C GLY A 67 -0.06 -8.98 2.38
N VAL A 68 0.14 -9.54 1.18
CA VAL A 68 1.12 -10.59 0.86
C VAL A 68 1.77 -10.32 -0.50
N LEU A 69 3.02 -10.74 -0.69
CA LEU A 69 3.74 -10.57 -1.96
C LEU A 69 3.63 -11.79 -2.86
N ASP A 70 3.32 -12.95 -2.30
CA ASP A 70 3.19 -14.19 -3.04
C ASP A 70 1.93 -14.18 -3.92
N GLU A 71 2.10 -14.43 -5.23
CA GLU A 71 1.04 -14.31 -6.23
C GLU A 71 -0.03 -15.40 -6.07
N GLU A 72 0.37 -16.62 -5.78
CA GLU A 72 -0.56 -17.75 -5.59
C GLU A 72 -1.45 -17.52 -4.37
N ARG A 73 -0.85 -17.04 -3.27
CA ARG A 73 -1.59 -16.66 -2.07
C ARG A 73 -2.55 -15.50 -2.36
N ARG A 74 -2.15 -14.47 -3.11
CA ARG A 74 -3.05 -13.39 -3.49
C ARG A 74 -4.26 -13.91 -4.25
N GLY A 75 -4.04 -14.78 -5.24
CA GLY A 75 -5.12 -15.43 -5.99
C GLY A 75 -6.10 -16.18 -5.09
N SER A 76 -5.58 -16.98 -4.15
CA SER A 76 -6.41 -17.71 -3.19
C SER A 76 -7.20 -16.78 -2.26
N MET A 77 -6.59 -15.68 -1.82
CA MET A 77 -7.25 -14.69 -0.96
C MET A 77 -8.35 -13.93 -1.69
N MET A 78 -8.14 -13.58 -2.96
CA MET A 78 -9.18 -12.96 -3.80
C MET A 78 -10.38 -13.90 -3.97
N GLN A 79 -10.15 -15.15 -4.37
CA GLN A 79 -11.20 -16.15 -4.50
C GLN A 79 -11.98 -16.36 -3.20
N GLN A 80 -11.28 -16.40 -2.07
CA GLN A 80 -11.91 -16.51 -0.76
C GLN A 80 -12.87 -15.35 -0.48
N MET A 81 -12.47 -14.12 -0.75
CA MET A 81 -13.33 -12.96 -0.53
C MET A 81 -14.52 -12.92 -1.49
N GLU A 82 -14.32 -13.31 -2.75
CA GLU A 82 -15.40 -13.45 -3.73
C GLU A 82 -16.45 -14.49 -3.28
N HIS A 83 -16.01 -15.64 -2.78
CA HIS A 83 -16.92 -16.66 -2.20
C HIS A 83 -17.66 -16.15 -0.95
N LEU A 84 -17.11 -15.19 -0.23
CA LEU A 84 -17.75 -14.51 0.89
C LEU A 84 -18.68 -13.36 0.46
N GLY A 85 -18.88 -13.19 -0.85
CA GLY A 85 -19.80 -12.20 -1.43
C GLY A 85 -19.18 -10.82 -1.66
N TYR A 86 -17.84 -10.67 -1.58
CA TYR A 86 -17.18 -9.42 -1.93
C TYR A 86 -16.93 -9.37 -3.45
N HIS A 87 -17.46 -8.33 -4.10
CA HIS A 87 -17.31 -8.10 -5.54
C HIS A 87 -16.70 -6.72 -5.86
N GLY A 88 -16.03 -6.12 -4.87
CA GLY A 88 -15.36 -4.83 -5.03
C GLY A 88 -13.95 -4.95 -5.58
N SER A 89 -13.17 -3.89 -5.39
CA SER A 89 -11.81 -3.79 -5.93
C SER A 89 -10.78 -4.43 -5.01
N PHE A 90 -9.82 -5.12 -5.63
CA PHE A 90 -8.62 -5.58 -4.96
C PHE A 90 -7.42 -4.74 -5.38
N CYS A 91 -6.49 -4.53 -4.46
CA CYS A 91 -5.23 -3.86 -4.72
C CYS A 91 -4.07 -4.74 -4.25
N ASP A 92 -3.09 -4.90 -5.12
CA ASP A 92 -1.82 -5.53 -4.81
C ASP A 92 -0.88 -4.48 -4.20
N PRO A 93 -0.16 -4.77 -3.10
CA PRO A 93 0.84 -3.87 -2.54
C PRO A 93 1.93 -3.47 -3.54
N SER A 94 2.29 -4.35 -4.47
CA SER A 94 3.26 -4.05 -5.53
C SER A 94 2.71 -3.04 -6.54
N ALA A 95 1.41 -3.06 -6.82
CA ALA A 95 0.76 -2.08 -7.68
C ALA A 95 0.74 -0.68 -7.05
N LEU A 96 0.73 -0.60 -5.71
CA LEU A 96 0.89 0.66 -4.99
C LEU A 96 2.34 1.17 -4.99
N ARG A 97 3.27 0.42 -5.57
CA ARG A 97 4.72 0.68 -5.57
C ARG A 97 5.32 0.95 -4.17
N MET A 98 4.62 0.55 -3.13
CA MET A 98 5.01 0.80 -1.74
C MET A 98 6.24 0.01 -1.34
N PHE A 99 6.50 -1.11 -2.02
CA PHE A 99 7.59 -2.04 -1.71
C PHE A 99 8.68 -2.09 -2.77
N ASP A 100 8.66 -1.19 -3.74
CA ASP A 100 9.79 -1.02 -4.64
C ASP A 100 10.92 -0.33 -3.85
N ALA A 101 11.97 -1.11 -3.56
CA ALA A 101 13.12 -0.61 -2.80
C ALA A 101 13.76 0.61 -3.46
N ARG A 102 13.72 0.70 -4.80
CA ARG A 102 14.24 1.86 -5.55
C ARG A 102 13.43 3.11 -5.25
N VAL A 103 12.11 2.99 -5.19
CA VAL A 103 11.20 4.12 -4.84
C VAL A 103 11.44 4.55 -3.41
N ALA A 104 11.59 3.60 -2.47
CA ALA A 104 11.84 3.91 -1.07
C ALA A 104 13.18 4.63 -0.88
N VAL A 105 14.24 4.13 -1.50
CA VAL A 105 15.58 4.76 -1.47
C VAL A 105 15.53 6.15 -2.10
N MET A 106 14.88 6.31 -3.25
CA MET A 106 14.76 7.60 -3.92
C MET A 106 14.04 8.63 -3.04
N ARG A 107 12.95 8.24 -2.36
CA ARG A 107 12.24 9.14 -1.45
C ARG A 107 13.09 9.56 -0.26
N LEU A 108 13.80 8.60 0.37
CA LEU A 108 14.72 8.90 1.48
C LEU A 108 15.86 9.83 1.06
N LEU A 109 16.44 9.62 -0.13
CA LEU A 109 17.46 10.51 -0.68
C LEU A 109 16.91 11.90 -0.96
N ALA A 110 15.72 11.99 -1.56
CA ALA A 110 15.07 13.28 -1.82
C ALA A 110 14.84 14.05 -0.51
N GLU A 111 14.33 13.36 0.50
CA GLU A 111 14.08 13.93 1.83
C GLU A 111 15.40 14.45 2.47
N GLN A 112 16.48 13.66 2.43
CA GLN A 112 17.80 14.08 2.90
C GLN A 112 18.35 15.30 2.13
N MET A 113 18.23 15.27 0.80
CA MET A 113 18.73 16.37 -0.05
C MET A 113 17.97 17.67 0.23
N HIS A 114 16.66 17.61 0.46
CA HIS A 114 15.85 18.78 0.85
C HIS A 114 16.24 19.28 2.26
N GLN A 115 16.37 18.39 3.24
CA GLN A 115 16.74 18.75 4.60
C GLN A 115 18.13 19.41 4.69
N GLN A 116 19.07 18.94 3.87
CA GLN A 116 20.45 19.44 3.84
C GLN A 116 20.66 20.58 2.83
N ASN A 117 19.61 21.01 2.14
CA ASN A 117 19.66 22.01 1.09
C ASN A 117 20.75 21.74 0.03
N ILE A 118 20.91 20.47 -0.38
CA ILE A 118 21.89 20.10 -1.40
C ILE A 118 21.45 20.64 -2.74
N PRO A 119 22.21 21.53 -3.39
CA PRO A 119 21.85 22.12 -4.69
C PRO A 119 22.15 21.16 -5.85
N GLY A 120 21.59 21.47 -7.03
CA GLY A 120 21.90 20.80 -8.29
C GLY A 120 20.71 20.10 -8.90
N ASP A 121 20.88 19.66 -10.14
CA ASP A 121 19.90 18.93 -10.91
C ASP A 121 19.95 17.42 -10.61
N VAL A 122 19.01 16.66 -11.13
CA VAL A 122 18.92 15.20 -10.97
C VAL A 122 19.07 14.55 -12.33
N ALA A 123 19.73 13.40 -12.40
CA ALA A 123 19.87 12.61 -13.62
C ALA A 123 19.37 11.18 -13.39
N GLU A 124 18.69 10.62 -14.39
CA GLU A 124 18.33 9.21 -14.44
C GLU A 124 19.10 8.51 -15.54
N LEU A 125 19.84 7.45 -15.17
CA LEU A 125 20.56 6.62 -16.14
C LEU A 125 19.73 5.39 -16.49
N GLY A 126 19.30 5.29 -17.74
CA GLY A 126 18.56 4.12 -18.24
C GLY A 126 17.06 4.22 -18.00
N VAL A 127 16.40 5.14 -18.67
CA VAL A 127 14.94 5.29 -18.68
C VAL A 127 14.29 4.13 -19.44
N PHE A 128 13.47 3.32 -18.77
CA PHE A 128 12.72 2.22 -19.41
C PHE A 128 11.35 2.70 -19.93
N GLN A 129 10.36 2.88 -19.05
CA GLN A 129 9.01 3.34 -19.42
C GLN A 129 8.69 4.75 -18.91
N GLY A 130 9.65 5.42 -18.30
CA GLY A 130 9.49 6.76 -17.76
C GLY A 130 8.79 6.83 -16.40
N ASP A 131 8.37 5.70 -15.86
CA ASP A 131 7.69 5.64 -14.58
C ASP A 131 8.52 6.18 -13.42
N PHE A 132 9.82 5.86 -13.42
CA PHE A 132 10.72 6.31 -12.38
C PHE A 132 11.08 7.78 -12.57
N SER A 133 11.20 8.25 -13.81
CA SER A 133 11.34 9.69 -14.15
C SER A 133 10.18 10.52 -13.58
N CYS A 134 8.95 10.02 -13.68
CA CYS A 134 7.78 10.67 -13.10
C CYS A 134 7.87 10.77 -11.58
N LEU A 135 8.38 9.72 -10.91
CA LEU A 135 8.58 9.73 -9.46
C LEU A 135 9.67 10.72 -9.05
N ILE A 136 10.79 10.78 -9.78
CA ILE A 136 11.87 11.75 -9.58
C ILE A 136 11.33 13.17 -9.74
N SER A 137 10.57 13.44 -10.81
CA SER A 137 9.95 14.76 -11.06
C SER A 137 9.03 15.19 -9.90
N THR A 138 8.28 14.25 -9.34
CA THR A 138 7.41 14.50 -8.19
C THR A 138 8.22 14.80 -6.91
N ALA A 139 9.35 14.11 -6.74
CA ALA A 139 10.20 14.27 -5.56
C ALA A 139 11.07 15.54 -5.62
N PHE A 140 11.36 16.04 -6.82
CA PHE A 140 12.21 17.21 -7.06
C PHE A 140 11.54 18.18 -8.04
N PRO A 141 10.42 18.82 -7.66
CA PRO A 141 9.62 19.66 -8.58
C PRO A 141 10.36 20.87 -9.12
N ASP A 142 11.37 21.37 -8.40
CA ASP A 142 12.12 22.58 -8.73
C ASP A 142 13.47 22.31 -9.42
N ARG A 143 13.74 21.04 -9.79
CA ARG A 143 15.01 20.64 -10.41
C ARG A 143 14.80 20.13 -11.82
N LYS A 144 15.82 20.30 -12.66
CA LYS A 144 15.85 19.65 -13.97
C LYS A 144 16.19 18.18 -13.81
N ILE A 145 15.55 17.35 -14.63
CA ILE A 145 15.88 15.92 -14.78
C ILE A 145 16.58 15.76 -16.12
N HIS A 146 17.74 15.10 -16.08
CA HIS A 146 18.56 14.82 -17.23
C HIS A 146 18.57 13.32 -17.57
#